data_c5c8c562ed16b512024d091205efac6b
#
_entry.id   c5c8c562ed16b512024d091205efac6b
#
_cell.length_a   1.000
_cell.length_b   1.000
_cell.length_c   1.000
_cell.angle_alpha   90.00
_cell.angle_beta   90.00
_cell.angle_gamma   90.00
#
_symmetry.space_group_name_H-M   'P 1'
#
loop_
_entity.id
_entity.type
_entity.pdbx_description
1 polymer ?
#
loop_
_entity_poly.entity_id
_entity_poly.type
_entity_poly.pdbx_seq_one_letter_code
_entity_poly.pdbx_strand_id
1 'polypeptide(L)'
;YNKLKTRTFINNMSRIGNTATDRFTFKPRMNTEIRGTTHLKCFQEHKEKLFKCMVSLKYKKITNAAVLASIRMRIGSVNQFRPAYAKFIYKKYNSKKVLDISAGWGGRMLGAMACGIDYTGFDTNLNLVEPYKQILAAYPHEGTCKLVSVDSSTVDYSTYDYDTVFTSPPYFMLEKYEHMPTY
;
A
#
# COMPACT_ATOMS: atom_id res chain seq x y z
N TYR A 1 -14.31 -1.08 3.10
CA TYR A 1 -14.07 -2.51 2.97
C TYR A 1 -15.28 -3.26 2.41
N ASN A 2 -16.47 -3.07 2.95
CA ASN A 2 -17.70 -3.78 2.52
C ASN A 2 -17.94 -3.70 1.00
N LYS A 3 -17.80 -2.52 0.40
CA LYS A 3 -17.88 -2.36 -1.07
C LYS A 3 -16.84 -3.19 -1.82
N LEU A 4 -15.64 -3.38 -1.25
CA LEU A 4 -14.61 -4.23 -1.84
C LEU A 4 -15.02 -5.72 -1.75
N LYS A 5 -15.54 -6.16 -0.61
CA LYS A 5 -15.99 -7.55 -0.38
C LYS A 5 -17.14 -7.94 -1.32
N THR A 6 -18.14 -7.09 -1.48
CA THR A 6 -19.39 -7.43 -2.19
C THR A 6 -19.31 -7.29 -3.71
N ARG A 7 -18.49 -6.40 -4.27
CA ARG A 7 -18.43 -6.20 -5.72
C ARG A 7 -17.69 -7.34 -6.43
N THR A 8 -18.32 -7.86 -7.47
CA THR A 8 -17.79 -8.94 -8.31
C THR A 8 -16.91 -8.42 -9.46
N PHE A 9 -17.26 -7.27 -10.04
CA PHE A 9 -16.50 -6.64 -11.12
C PHE A 9 -15.83 -5.36 -10.64
N ILE A 10 -14.52 -5.26 -10.89
CA ILE A 10 -13.68 -4.11 -10.52
C ILE A 10 -12.73 -3.87 -11.69
N ASN A 11 -12.76 -2.68 -12.27
CA ASN A 11 -11.78 -2.29 -13.28
C ASN A 11 -10.43 -1.93 -12.64
N ASN A 12 -9.38 -1.93 -13.43
CA ASN A 12 -8.02 -1.62 -12.98
C ASN A 12 -7.83 -0.20 -12.43
N MET A 13 -8.77 0.72 -12.69
CA MET A 13 -8.75 2.10 -12.19
C MET A 13 -9.47 2.27 -10.84
N SER A 14 -10.19 1.25 -10.37
CA SER A 14 -10.95 1.32 -9.13
C SER A 14 -10.07 1.58 -7.91
N ARG A 15 -10.46 2.56 -7.09
CA ARG A 15 -9.83 2.88 -5.80
C ARG A 15 -10.60 2.31 -4.60
N ILE A 16 -11.56 1.43 -4.85
CA ILE A 16 -12.33 0.77 -3.78
C ILE A 16 -11.36 -0.02 -2.89
N GLY A 17 -11.45 0.20 -1.59
CA GLY A 17 -10.55 -0.40 -0.59
C GLY A 17 -9.37 0.48 -0.19
N ASN A 18 -8.95 1.47 -1.00
CA ASN A 18 -7.83 2.34 -0.62
C ASN A 18 -8.02 3.03 0.73
N THR A 19 -9.22 3.57 0.99
CA THR A 19 -9.53 4.22 2.27
C THR A 19 -9.42 3.27 3.46
N ALA A 20 -9.65 1.98 3.25
CA ALA A 20 -9.55 0.98 4.31
C ALA A 20 -8.10 0.76 4.73
N THR A 21 -7.17 0.68 3.78
CA THR A 21 -5.73 0.62 4.08
C THR A 21 -5.19 1.97 4.54
N ASP A 22 -5.61 3.09 3.90
CA ASP A 22 -5.17 4.44 4.26
C ASP A 22 -5.44 4.78 5.72
N ARG A 23 -6.53 4.29 6.29
CA ARG A 23 -6.86 4.51 7.69
C ARG A 23 -5.71 4.16 8.65
N PHE A 24 -4.93 3.15 8.31
CA PHE A 24 -3.86 2.63 9.16
C PHE A 24 -2.45 2.91 8.61
N THR A 25 -2.30 3.03 7.30
CA THR A 25 -1.00 3.16 6.63
C THR A 25 -0.69 4.58 6.14
N PHE A 26 -1.63 5.52 6.22
CA PHE A 26 -1.43 6.88 5.71
C PHE A 26 -0.27 7.60 6.40
N LYS A 27 -0.23 7.58 7.73
CA LYS A 27 0.83 8.25 8.51
C LYS A 27 2.23 7.70 8.21
N PRO A 28 2.49 6.38 8.28
CA PRO A 28 3.79 5.82 7.88
C PRO A 28 4.16 6.17 6.42
N ARG A 29 3.21 6.14 5.48
CA ARG A 29 3.48 6.54 4.09
C ARG A 29 3.88 8.00 3.93
N MET A 30 3.28 8.90 4.70
CA MET A 30 3.64 10.32 4.65
C MET A 30 5.02 10.62 5.24
N ASN A 31 5.55 9.70 6.03
CA ASN A 31 6.89 9.74 6.62
C ASN A 31 7.94 8.97 5.81
N THR A 32 7.56 8.26 4.75
CA THR A 32 8.50 7.60 3.85
C THR A 32 9.29 8.63 3.06
N GLU A 33 10.61 8.43 3.00
CA GLU A 33 11.50 9.32 2.26
C GLU A 33 11.36 9.13 0.75
N ILE A 34 11.21 10.24 0.03
CA ILE A 34 11.27 10.31 -1.43
C ILE A 34 12.22 11.45 -1.80
N ARG A 35 13.25 11.16 -2.60
CA ARG A 35 14.17 12.18 -3.10
C ARG A 35 14.77 13.06 -1.98
N GLY A 36 15.13 12.44 -0.84
CA GLY A 36 15.75 13.12 0.29
C GLY A 36 14.79 13.88 1.21
N THR A 37 13.47 13.73 1.05
CA THR A 37 12.49 14.38 1.92
C THR A 37 11.25 13.50 2.10
N THR A 38 10.36 13.86 3.04
CA THR A 38 9.07 13.17 3.25
C THR A 38 7.92 14.09 2.86
N HIS A 39 6.74 13.52 2.61
CA HIS A 39 5.53 14.32 2.35
C HIS A 39 5.22 15.26 3.53
N LEU A 40 5.40 14.78 4.76
CA LEU A 40 5.17 15.60 5.96
C LEU A 40 6.16 16.75 6.05
N LYS A 41 7.45 16.50 5.87
CA LYS A 41 8.50 17.52 5.86
C LYS A 41 8.28 18.54 4.74
N CYS A 42 7.97 18.08 3.53
CA CYS A 42 7.63 18.96 2.41
C CYS A 42 6.44 19.88 2.74
N PHE A 43 5.41 19.38 3.41
CA PHE A 43 4.28 20.20 3.85
C PHE A 43 4.69 21.24 4.88
N GLN A 44 5.51 20.87 5.86
CA GLN A 44 5.95 21.79 6.93
C GLN A 44 6.84 22.92 6.42
N GLU A 45 7.78 22.60 5.53
CA GLU A 45 8.83 23.52 5.09
C GLU A 45 8.46 24.36 3.85
N HIS A 46 7.47 23.94 3.06
CA HIS A 46 7.21 24.53 1.74
C HIS A 46 5.76 25.00 1.53
N LYS A 47 5.06 25.44 2.56
CA LYS A 47 3.64 25.84 2.51
C LYS A 47 3.33 26.85 1.39
N GLU A 48 4.14 27.89 1.25
CA GLU A 48 3.95 28.90 0.20
C GLU A 48 4.09 28.32 -1.21
N LYS A 49 5.11 27.48 -1.44
CA LYS A 49 5.33 26.82 -2.75
C LYS A 49 4.20 25.84 -3.06
N LEU A 50 3.67 25.15 -2.06
CA LEU A 50 2.51 24.27 -2.21
C LEU A 50 1.25 25.07 -2.56
N PHE A 51 1.06 26.23 -1.93
CA PHE A 51 -0.05 27.11 -2.28
C PHE A 51 0.04 27.60 -3.73
N LYS A 52 1.20 28.07 -4.18
CA LYS A 52 1.42 28.46 -5.59
C LYS A 52 1.13 27.27 -6.55
N CYS A 53 1.53 26.07 -6.18
CA CYS A 53 1.23 24.86 -6.95
C CYS A 53 -0.28 24.57 -7.00
N MET A 54 -1.00 24.70 -5.88
CA MET A 54 -2.47 24.55 -5.86
C MET A 54 -3.17 25.53 -6.79
N VAL A 55 -2.72 26.79 -6.81
CA VAL A 55 -3.25 27.81 -7.72
C VAL A 55 -2.99 27.42 -9.19
N SER A 56 -1.77 26.99 -9.52
CA SER A 56 -1.43 26.55 -10.88
C SER A 56 -2.23 25.33 -11.33
N LEU A 57 -2.57 24.43 -10.41
CA LEU A 57 -3.45 23.28 -10.64
C LEU A 57 -4.94 23.64 -10.66
N LYS A 58 -5.27 24.93 -10.61
CA LYS A 58 -6.64 25.48 -10.64
C LYS A 58 -7.56 24.98 -9.51
N TYR A 59 -7.01 24.66 -8.35
CA TYR A 59 -7.82 24.37 -7.17
C TYR A 59 -8.48 25.66 -6.63
N LYS A 60 -9.80 25.63 -6.54
CA LYS A 60 -10.60 26.77 -6.03
C LYS A 60 -10.65 26.86 -4.51
N LYS A 61 -10.29 25.79 -3.81
CA LYS A 61 -10.31 25.69 -2.34
C LYS A 61 -9.11 24.88 -1.85
N ILE A 62 -8.61 25.26 -0.67
CA ILE A 62 -7.60 24.47 0.04
C ILE A 62 -8.31 23.27 0.66
N THR A 63 -8.03 22.08 0.14
CA THR A 63 -8.52 20.80 0.66
C THR A 63 -7.35 19.85 0.87
N ASN A 64 -7.52 18.82 1.70
CA ASN A 64 -6.50 17.79 1.88
C ASN A 64 -6.07 17.16 0.53
N ALA A 65 -7.02 16.99 -0.40
CA ALA A 65 -6.73 16.48 -1.73
C ALA A 65 -5.86 17.43 -2.55
N ALA A 66 -6.14 18.74 -2.50
CA ALA A 66 -5.34 19.77 -3.20
C ALA A 66 -3.92 19.86 -2.63
N VAL A 67 -3.79 19.88 -1.30
CA VAL A 67 -2.49 19.87 -0.61
C VAL A 67 -1.68 18.63 -1.01
N LEU A 68 -2.28 17.45 -0.91
CA LEU A 68 -1.60 16.19 -1.25
C LEU A 68 -1.22 16.12 -2.74
N ALA A 69 -2.07 16.63 -3.64
CA ALA A 69 -1.74 16.71 -5.07
C ALA A 69 -0.53 17.63 -5.31
N SER A 70 -0.47 18.78 -4.64
CA SER A 70 0.66 19.72 -4.75
C SER A 70 1.97 19.15 -4.20
N ILE A 71 1.91 18.41 -3.08
CA ILE A 71 3.07 17.69 -2.54
C ILE A 71 3.56 16.65 -3.55
N ARG A 72 2.64 15.85 -4.12
CA ARG A 72 2.96 14.80 -5.11
C ARG A 72 3.59 15.37 -6.37
N MET A 73 3.12 16.50 -6.85
CA MET A 73 3.72 17.18 -8.00
C MET A 73 5.15 17.64 -7.71
N ARG A 74 5.45 17.99 -6.46
CA ARG A 74 6.76 18.52 -6.08
C ARG A 74 7.80 17.43 -5.82
N ILE A 75 7.45 16.41 -5.06
CA ILE A 75 8.41 15.40 -4.58
C ILE A 75 8.09 13.96 -5.05
N GLY A 76 6.93 13.74 -5.66
CA GLY A 76 6.46 12.42 -6.05
C GLY A 76 5.44 11.82 -5.08
N SER A 77 5.11 10.56 -5.29
CA SER A 77 4.08 9.85 -4.51
C SER A 77 4.62 8.56 -3.93
N VAL A 78 4.35 8.29 -2.66
CA VAL A 78 4.38 6.91 -2.12
C VAL A 78 3.02 6.30 -2.40
N ASN A 79 2.98 5.38 -3.35
CA ASN A 79 1.75 4.75 -3.80
C ASN A 79 1.51 3.45 -3.03
N GLN A 80 0.23 3.12 -2.81
CA GLN A 80 -0.17 1.78 -2.37
C GLN A 80 -0.74 1.01 -3.55
N PHE A 81 -0.55 -0.31 -3.53
CA PHE A 81 -1.22 -1.19 -4.48
C PHE A 81 -2.74 -1.13 -4.24
N ARG A 82 -3.53 -1.09 -5.30
CA ARG A 82 -5.00 -0.97 -5.19
C ARG A 82 -5.63 -2.27 -4.74
N PRO A 83 -6.33 -2.34 -3.59
CA PRO A 83 -6.96 -3.57 -3.13
C PRO A 83 -7.97 -4.16 -4.13
N ALA A 84 -8.71 -3.28 -4.81
CA ALA A 84 -9.65 -3.68 -5.83
C ALA A 84 -8.99 -4.42 -7.00
N TYR A 85 -7.80 -4.00 -7.41
CA TYR A 85 -7.08 -4.65 -8.48
C TYR A 85 -6.45 -5.98 -8.02
N ALA A 86 -5.93 -6.04 -6.79
CA ALA A 86 -5.49 -7.29 -6.20
C ALA A 86 -6.62 -8.33 -6.17
N LYS A 87 -7.80 -7.95 -5.65
CA LYS A 87 -8.99 -8.80 -5.68
C LYS A 87 -9.35 -9.29 -7.08
N PHE A 88 -9.29 -8.40 -8.08
CA PHE A 88 -9.55 -8.77 -9.48
C PHE A 88 -8.56 -9.85 -9.97
N ILE A 89 -7.26 -9.67 -9.71
CA ILE A 89 -6.22 -10.63 -10.08
C ILE A 89 -6.46 -11.99 -9.40
N TYR A 90 -6.67 -12.01 -8.09
CA TYR A 90 -6.91 -13.26 -7.35
C TYR A 90 -8.13 -14.02 -7.87
N LYS A 91 -9.21 -13.32 -8.18
CA LYS A 91 -10.39 -13.96 -8.78
C LYS A 91 -10.13 -14.46 -10.20
N LYS A 92 -9.42 -13.68 -11.02
CA LYS A 92 -9.10 -14.06 -12.41
C LYS A 92 -8.30 -15.37 -12.48
N TYR A 93 -7.35 -15.52 -11.55
CA TYR A 93 -6.47 -16.70 -11.51
C TYR A 93 -6.94 -17.79 -10.52
N ASN A 94 -8.11 -17.62 -9.92
CA ASN A 94 -8.70 -18.54 -8.94
C ASN A 94 -7.76 -18.86 -7.76
N SER A 95 -6.96 -17.85 -7.36
CA SER A 95 -5.99 -17.97 -6.27
C SER A 95 -6.68 -18.38 -4.97
N LYS A 96 -6.03 -19.25 -4.20
CA LYS A 96 -6.47 -19.70 -2.87
C LYS A 96 -5.47 -19.34 -1.78
N LYS A 97 -4.17 -19.39 -2.09
CA LYS A 97 -3.07 -19.15 -1.16
C LYS A 97 -2.02 -18.26 -1.82
N VAL A 98 -1.95 -17.02 -1.41
CA VAL A 98 -1.08 -16.00 -2.01
C VAL A 98 0.18 -15.81 -1.20
N LEU A 99 1.32 -15.83 -1.89
CA LEU A 99 2.62 -15.41 -1.39
C LEU A 99 2.99 -14.05 -1.99
N ASP A 100 3.44 -13.13 -1.15
CA ASP A 100 3.81 -11.77 -1.54
C ASP A 100 5.16 -11.38 -0.90
N ILE A 101 6.21 -11.37 -1.69
CA ILE A 101 7.58 -11.16 -1.21
C ILE A 101 7.94 -9.69 -0.93
N SER A 102 7.03 -8.76 -1.16
CA SER A 102 7.18 -7.33 -0.84
C SER A 102 5.82 -6.70 -0.53
N ALA A 103 5.26 -7.06 0.64
CA ALA A 103 3.86 -6.85 1.00
C ALA A 103 3.40 -5.38 0.94
N GLY A 104 4.29 -4.43 1.24
CA GLY A 104 4.04 -3.00 1.16
C GLY A 104 2.89 -2.55 2.06
N TRP A 105 2.06 -1.64 1.59
CA TRP A 105 1.05 -0.92 2.39
C TRP A 105 -0.26 -1.69 2.62
N GLY A 106 -0.29 -3.01 2.47
CA GLY A 106 -1.44 -3.85 2.79
C GLY A 106 -2.55 -3.90 1.74
N GLY A 107 -2.36 -3.28 0.58
CA GLY A 107 -3.37 -3.27 -0.47
C GLY A 107 -3.65 -4.66 -1.05
N ARG A 108 -2.60 -5.47 -1.26
CA ARG A 108 -2.73 -6.85 -1.75
C ARG A 108 -3.32 -7.78 -0.69
N MET A 109 -2.90 -7.64 0.58
CA MET A 109 -3.53 -8.35 1.69
C MET A 109 -5.03 -8.05 1.79
N LEU A 110 -5.43 -6.77 1.74
CA LEU A 110 -6.84 -6.39 1.82
C LEU A 110 -7.65 -6.97 0.65
N GLY A 111 -7.04 -7.09 -0.53
CA GLY A 111 -7.61 -7.78 -1.69
C GLY A 111 -7.86 -9.26 -1.42
N ALA A 112 -6.90 -9.96 -0.81
CA ALA A 112 -7.00 -11.36 -0.40
C ALA A 112 -8.08 -11.56 0.68
N MET A 113 -8.09 -10.72 1.73
CA MET A 113 -9.14 -10.71 2.75
C MET A 113 -10.53 -10.57 2.15
N ALA A 114 -10.70 -9.70 1.13
CA ALA A 114 -11.97 -9.50 0.45
C ALA A 114 -12.38 -10.67 -0.46
N CYS A 115 -11.47 -11.59 -0.76
CA CYS A 115 -11.72 -12.85 -1.46
C CYS A 115 -11.93 -14.03 -0.51
N GLY A 116 -11.62 -13.91 0.77
CA GLY A 116 -11.64 -15.00 1.75
C GLY A 116 -10.55 -16.04 1.50
N ILE A 117 -9.37 -15.62 1.00
CA ILE A 117 -8.25 -16.50 0.66
C ILE A 117 -7.06 -16.25 1.59
N ASP A 118 -6.17 -17.23 1.68
CA ASP A 118 -4.97 -17.12 2.49
C ASP A 118 -3.95 -16.16 1.87
N TYR A 119 -3.23 -15.42 2.71
CA TYR A 119 -2.20 -14.48 2.29
C TYR A 119 -1.03 -14.49 3.26
N THR A 120 0.16 -14.72 2.72
CA THR A 120 1.41 -14.53 3.47
C THR A 120 2.24 -13.46 2.76
N GLY A 121 2.46 -12.34 3.44
CA GLY A 121 3.27 -11.24 2.94
C GLY A 121 4.57 -11.09 3.72
N PHE A 122 5.65 -10.73 3.03
CA PHE A 122 6.95 -10.43 3.60
C PHE A 122 7.28 -8.96 3.37
N ASP A 123 7.87 -8.31 4.36
CA ASP A 123 8.35 -6.94 4.22
C ASP A 123 9.40 -6.63 5.29
N THR A 124 10.41 -5.86 4.96
CA THR A 124 11.46 -5.43 5.90
C THR A 124 11.04 -4.22 6.73
N ASN A 125 10.01 -3.49 6.32
CA ASN A 125 9.57 -2.27 6.98
C ASN A 125 8.79 -2.56 8.27
N LEU A 126 9.46 -2.46 9.41
CA LEU A 126 8.87 -2.69 10.73
C LEU A 126 7.69 -1.75 11.05
N ASN A 127 7.62 -0.58 10.42
CA ASN A 127 6.48 0.34 10.57
C ASN A 127 5.17 -0.20 10.00
N LEU A 128 5.19 -1.33 9.30
CA LEU A 128 3.99 -1.99 8.77
C LEU A 128 3.37 -2.98 9.75
N VAL A 129 4.10 -3.47 10.74
CA VAL A 129 3.65 -4.54 11.66
C VAL A 129 2.34 -4.15 12.36
N GLU A 130 2.33 -2.98 12.98
CA GLU A 130 1.14 -2.51 13.70
C GLU A 130 -0.04 -2.17 12.76
N PRO A 131 0.16 -1.41 11.66
CA PRO A 131 -0.88 -1.22 10.65
C PRO A 131 -1.51 -2.52 10.13
N TYR A 132 -0.72 -3.56 9.88
CA TYR A 132 -1.25 -4.86 9.42
C TYR A 132 -2.12 -5.52 10.48
N LYS A 133 -1.69 -5.54 11.74
CA LYS A 133 -2.51 -6.04 12.86
C LYS A 133 -3.85 -5.30 12.95
N GLN A 134 -3.81 -3.97 12.83
CA GLN A 134 -5.00 -3.14 12.88
C GLN A 134 -5.95 -3.38 11.69
N ILE A 135 -5.42 -3.58 10.47
CA ILE A 135 -6.22 -3.94 9.28
C ILE A 135 -6.92 -5.28 9.52
N LEU A 136 -6.18 -6.29 9.98
CA LEU A 136 -6.73 -7.63 10.26
C LEU A 136 -7.83 -7.59 11.32
N ALA A 137 -7.61 -6.85 12.40
CA ALA A 137 -8.59 -6.69 13.48
C ALA A 137 -9.84 -5.89 13.05
N ALA A 138 -9.67 -4.91 12.17
CA ALA A 138 -10.77 -4.01 11.78
C ALA A 138 -11.72 -4.60 10.72
N TYR A 139 -11.26 -5.58 9.94
CA TYR A 139 -12.05 -6.07 8.81
C TYR A 139 -12.23 -7.59 8.86
N PRO A 140 -13.49 -8.07 9.00
CA PRO A 140 -13.79 -9.50 9.06
C PRO A 140 -13.45 -10.19 7.72
N HIS A 141 -12.76 -11.32 7.80
CA HIS A 141 -12.33 -12.12 6.66
C HIS A 141 -12.30 -13.61 7.05
N GLU A 142 -12.27 -14.50 6.05
CA GLU A 142 -12.34 -15.94 6.25
C GLU A 142 -10.96 -16.61 6.13
N GLY A 143 -10.12 -16.15 5.19
CA GLY A 143 -8.77 -16.69 4.97
C GLY A 143 -7.79 -16.25 6.06
N THR A 144 -6.70 -17.00 6.18
CA THR A 144 -5.58 -16.65 7.07
C THR A 144 -4.68 -15.62 6.40
N CYS A 145 -4.52 -14.46 7.01
CA CYS A 145 -3.67 -13.39 6.48
C CYS A 145 -2.60 -13.01 7.50
N LYS A 146 -1.34 -12.96 7.08
CA LYS A 146 -0.21 -12.59 7.94
C LYS A 146 0.85 -11.76 7.23
N LEU A 147 1.56 -10.93 8.00
CA LEU A 147 2.80 -10.28 7.61
C LEU A 147 3.97 -10.91 8.38
N VAL A 148 5.02 -11.25 7.66
CA VAL A 148 6.30 -11.72 8.22
C VAL A 148 7.33 -10.61 7.98
N SER A 149 7.83 -10.01 9.06
CA SER A 149 8.81 -8.93 8.97
C SER A 149 10.21 -9.51 8.88
N VAL A 150 10.66 -9.73 7.63
CA VAL A 150 11.95 -10.33 7.32
C VAL A 150 12.38 -9.90 5.91
N ASP A 151 13.68 -9.95 5.65
CA ASP A 151 14.17 -9.83 4.28
C ASP A 151 13.77 -11.06 3.48
N SER A 152 12.95 -10.84 2.46
CA SER A 152 12.40 -11.91 1.63
C SER A 152 13.47 -12.70 0.87
N SER A 153 14.67 -12.14 0.67
CA SER A 153 15.77 -12.84 0.02
C SER A 153 16.39 -13.96 0.89
N THR A 154 16.11 -13.94 2.20
CA THR A 154 16.64 -14.92 3.17
C THR A 154 15.64 -16.04 3.48
N VAL A 155 14.46 -16.01 2.88
CA VAL A 155 13.36 -16.93 3.20
C VAL A 155 13.44 -18.18 2.34
N ASP A 156 13.35 -19.35 2.98
CA ASP A 156 13.11 -20.61 2.28
C ASP A 156 11.61 -20.79 1.96
N TYR A 157 11.25 -20.47 0.73
CA TYR A 157 9.85 -20.53 0.27
C TYR A 157 9.29 -21.94 0.13
N SER A 158 10.13 -22.98 0.10
CA SER A 158 9.69 -24.37 0.03
C SER A 158 8.89 -24.81 1.26
N THR A 159 9.04 -24.09 2.37
CA THR A 159 8.31 -24.31 3.63
C THR A 159 6.90 -23.70 3.65
N TYR A 160 6.54 -22.93 2.63
CA TYR A 160 5.24 -22.26 2.53
C TYR A 160 4.33 -22.96 1.52
N ASP A 161 3.07 -23.04 1.88
CA ASP A 161 2.02 -23.56 1.00
C ASP A 161 1.34 -22.40 0.28
N TYR A 162 1.52 -22.31 -1.05
CA TYR A 162 0.94 -21.27 -1.90
C TYR A 162 0.70 -21.77 -3.32
N ASP A 163 -0.31 -21.20 -3.97
CA ASP A 163 -0.64 -21.46 -5.38
C ASP A 163 -0.39 -20.24 -6.29
N THR A 164 -0.21 -19.09 -5.68
CA THR A 164 -0.06 -17.81 -6.40
C THR A 164 1.03 -16.97 -5.76
N VAL A 165 2.02 -16.55 -6.55
CA VAL A 165 2.96 -15.51 -6.16
C VAL A 165 2.50 -14.20 -6.80
N PHE A 166 2.17 -13.20 -5.99
CA PHE A 166 1.75 -11.90 -6.49
C PHE A 166 2.36 -10.78 -5.67
N THR A 167 3.31 -10.10 -6.26
CA THR A 167 4.13 -9.10 -5.59
C THR A 167 4.32 -7.83 -6.42
N SER A 168 4.81 -6.78 -5.79
CA SER A 168 5.21 -5.53 -6.41
C SER A 168 6.48 -5.05 -5.69
N PRO A 169 7.66 -5.52 -6.12
CA PRO A 169 8.92 -5.18 -5.47
C PRO A 169 9.20 -3.68 -5.53
N PRO A 170 10.00 -3.14 -4.61
CA PRO A 170 10.36 -1.73 -4.60
C PRO A 170 11.04 -1.34 -5.91
N TYR A 171 10.75 -0.12 -6.37
CA TYR A 171 11.40 0.44 -7.55
C TYR A 171 12.76 1.01 -7.14
N PHE A 172 13.84 0.48 -7.67
CA PHE A 172 15.20 0.93 -7.42
C PHE A 172 15.30 2.46 -7.35
N MET A 173 15.90 2.99 -6.28
CA MET A 173 16.19 4.40 -6.05
C MET A 173 15.01 5.39 -6.05
N LEU A 174 13.77 4.96 -6.32
CA LEU A 174 12.60 5.84 -6.34
C LEU A 174 12.05 6.10 -4.95
N GLU A 175 12.03 5.09 -4.11
CA GLU A 175 11.54 5.14 -2.72
C GLU A 175 12.58 4.47 -1.83
N LYS A 176 13.07 5.20 -0.82
CA LYS A 176 13.95 4.63 0.22
C LYS A 176 13.10 4.31 1.44
N TYR A 177 13.03 3.04 1.74
CA TYR A 177 12.40 2.56 2.97
C TYR A 177 13.46 2.37 4.04
N GLU A 178 13.11 2.66 5.29
CA GLU A 178 13.92 2.33 6.45
C GLU A 178 14.16 0.80 6.45
N HIS A 179 15.39 0.37 6.60
CA HIS A 179 15.83 -1.05 6.54
C HIS A 179 15.88 -1.70 5.13
N MET A 180 15.88 -0.93 4.05
CA MET A 180 16.25 -1.51 2.75
C MET A 180 17.75 -1.86 2.72
N PRO A 181 18.10 -3.04 2.20
CA PRO A 181 19.51 -3.33 1.90
C PRO A 181 20.06 -2.27 0.92
N THR A 182 21.27 -1.81 1.15
CA THR A 182 22.02 -0.99 0.18
C THR A 182 22.50 -1.91 -0.93
N TYR A 183 21.98 -1.70 -2.13
CA TYR A 183 22.48 -2.37 -3.33
C TYR A 183 23.63 -1.58 -3.92
#